data_51de3f124dc23e0265d6634de3d08e97
#
_entry.id   51de3f124dc23e0265d6634de3d08e97
#
_cell.length_a   1.000
_cell.length_b   1.000
_cell.length_c   1.000
_cell.angle_alpha   90.00
_cell.angle_beta   90.00
_cell.angle_gamma   90.00
#
_symmetry.space_group_name_H-M   'P 1'
#
loop_
_entity.id
_entity.type
_entity.pdbx_description
1 polymer ?
#
loop_
_entity_poly.entity_id
_entity_poly.type
_entity_poly.pdbx_seq_one_letter_code
_entity_poly.pdbx_strand_id
1 'polypeptide(L)'
;MKSAIYKVLGFSAIAVFIFSNFTFGQVTSPGNQTTTPEVAKTRDIINKLLDDSGRSFRAGLEAFKANKRSDAGEKFDKSVETFLYSAINIQKDGKLQGCYNQLIETVYRLEFPAGSQAPRIRELSATCGWNWNGDRRLRQNQR
;
A
#
# COMPACT_ATOMS: atom_id res chain seq x y z
N MET A 1 -5.90 66.24 3.15
CA MET A 1 -5.01 67.02 4.04
C MET A 1 -3.81 66.17 4.34
N LYS A 2 -2.61 66.68 3.92
CA LYS A 2 -1.24 66.47 4.46
C LYS A 2 -0.79 65.02 4.62
N SER A 3 0.00 64.44 3.68
CA SER A 3 1.45 64.70 3.56
C SER A 3 2.29 64.23 4.75
N ALA A 4 3.05 63.15 4.56
CA ALA A 4 4.41 63.07 5.08
C ALA A 4 5.18 61.95 4.35
N ILE A 5 6.06 62.42 3.51
CA ILE A 5 7.15 61.71 2.86
C ILE A 5 8.26 61.51 3.90
N TYR A 6 8.79 60.32 4.04
CA TYR A 6 10.13 60.13 4.58
C TYR A 6 10.99 59.31 3.62
N LYS A 7 11.86 60.08 2.93
CA LYS A 7 13.12 59.64 2.35
C LYS A 7 14.12 59.39 3.46
N VAL A 8 14.77 58.29 3.47
CA VAL A 8 16.15 58.08 3.96
C VAL A 8 16.70 56.91 3.16
N LEU A 9 17.46 57.08 2.12
CA LEU A 9 18.90 57.13 2.03
C LEU A 9 19.65 56.00 2.72
N GLY A 10 20.05 55.04 1.90
CA GLY A 10 21.43 54.61 1.72
C GLY A 10 22.05 53.79 2.83
N PHE A 11 22.35 52.53 2.53
CA PHE A 11 23.65 52.02 2.87
C PHE A 11 24.01 50.84 1.96
N SER A 12 25.04 51.09 1.17
CA SER A 12 25.82 50.14 0.41
C SER A 12 26.52 49.17 1.38
N ALA A 13 26.34 47.89 1.19
CA ALA A 13 27.20 46.89 1.81
C ALA A 13 27.29 45.68 0.90
N ILE A 14 28.35 45.65 0.13
CA ILE A 14 29.34 44.60 -0.14
C ILE A 14 28.73 43.18 -0.06
N ALA A 15 28.36 42.67 -1.23
CA ALA A 15 28.12 41.26 -1.43
C ALA A 15 29.49 40.53 -1.51
N VAL A 16 29.88 39.89 -0.44
CA VAL A 16 30.96 38.91 -0.43
C VAL A 16 30.39 37.61 -1.02
N PHE A 17 30.70 37.40 -2.29
CA PHE A 17 30.49 36.11 -2.95
C PHE A 17 31.44 35.08 -2.35
N ILE A 18 30.99 34.34 -1.38
CA ILE A 18 31.66 33.10 -0.97
C ILE A 18 31.23 32.05 -2.00
N PHE A 19 32.09 31.82 -2.99
CA PHE A 19 32.03 30.65 -3.83
C PHE A 19 32.31 29.41 -2.95
N SER A 20 31.25 28.88 -2.33
CA SER A 20 31.32 27.55 -1.79
C SER A 20 31.44 26.58 -2.95
N ASN A 21 32.61 25.97 -3.10
CA ASN A 21 32.84 24.85 -4.00
C ASN A 21 31.84 23.73 -3.61
N PHE A 22 30.72 23.66 -4.31
CA PHE A 22 29.90 22.47 -4.34
C PHE A 22 30.72 21.39 -5.05
N THR A 23 31.49 20.65 -4.29
CA THR A 23 31.95 19.33 -4.71
C THR A 23 30.69 18.51 -4.95
N PHE A 24 30.36 18.32 -6.23
CA PHE A 24 29.44 17.27 -6.65
C PHE A 24 30.03 15.95 -6.16
N GLY A 25 29.59 15.52 -4.99
CA GLY A 25 29.80 14.16 -4.54
C GLY A 25 29.18 13.25 -5.60
N GLN A 26 30.03 12.49 -6.28
CA GLN A 26 29.59 11.40 -7.15
C GLN A 26 28.62 10.54 -6.33
N VAL A 27 27.36 10.50 -6.78
CA VAL A 27 26.40 9.51 -6.33
C VAL A 27 26.97 8.18 -6.80
N THR A 28 27.73 7.55 -5.93
CA THR A 28 28.09 6.14 -6.09
C THR A 28 26.78 5.39 -6.26
N SER A 29 26.67 4.66 -7.38
CA SER A 29 25.62 3.69 -7.66
C SER A 29 25.19 2.98 -6.38
N PRO A 30 23.89 2.70 -6.19
CA PRO A 30 23.43 1.93 -5.06
C PRO A 30 24.12 0.56 -5.13
N GLY A 31 25.26 0.46 -4.44
CA GLY A 31 25.89 -0.81 -4.17
C GLY A 31 24.85 -1.71 -3.51
N ASN A 32 24.86 -2.98 -3.85
CA ASN A 32 24.10 -4.07 -3.25
C ASN A 32 23.74 -3.74 -1.79
N GLN A 33 22.47 -3.43 -1.54
CA GLN A 33 21.98 -3.34 -0.18
C GLN A 33 22.12 -4.74 0.39
N THR A 34 23.17 -4.95 1.16
CA THR A 34 23.32 -6.14 2.00
C THR A 34 22.18 -6.07 3.01
N THR A 35 21.04 -6.64 2.66
CA THR A 35 19.90 -6.76 3.56
C THR A 35 20.37 -7.55 4.75
N THR A 36 20.36 -6.93 5.93
CA THR A 36 20.68 -7.66 7.18
C THR A 36 19.77 -8.88 7.29
N PRO A 37 20.24 -10.01 7.81
CA PRO A 37 19.43 -11.24 7.89
C PRO A 37 18.08 -11.06 8.59
N GLU A 38 17.99 -10.10 9.50
CA GLU A 38 16.76 -9.74 10.21
C GLU A 38 15.73 -9.07 9.29
N VAL A 39 16.16 -8.17 8.42
CA VAL A 39 15.28 -7.51 7.43
C VAL A 39 14.78 -8.51 6.40
N ALA A 40 15.63 -9.43 5.97
CA ALA A 40 15.22 -10.52 5.07
C ALA A 40 14.16 -11.39 5.71
N LYS A 41 14.35 -11.84 6.94
CA LYS A 41 13.41 -12.66 7.70
C LYS A 41 12.05 -11.95 7.89
N THR A 42 12.06 -10.67 8.23
CA THR A 42 10.83 -9.89 8.39
C THR A 42 10.07 -9.79 7.06
N ARG A 43 10.78 -9.58 5.96
CA ARG A 43 10.17 -9.54 4.62
C ARG A 43 9.52 -10.88 4.25
N ASP A 44 10.18 -12.00 4.54
CA ASP A 44 9.64 -13.33 4.26
C ASP A 44 8.36 -13.60 5.06
N ILE A 45 8.32 -13.18 6.32
CA ILE A 45 7.12 -13.29 7.16
C ILE A 45 5.98 -12.44 6.58
N ILE A 46 6.25 -11.21 6.13
CA ILE A 46 5.27 -10.33 5.49
C ILE A 46 4.76 -10.95 4.19
N ASN A 47 5.64 -11.45 3.34
CA ASN A 47 5.25 -12.09 2.09
C ASN A 47 4.37 -13.32 2.35
N LYS A 48 4.75 -14.15 3.31
CA LYS A 48 3.95 -15.33 3.70
C LYS A 48 2.56 -14.92 4.20
N LEU A 49 2.47 -13.89 5.04
CA LEU A 49 1.20 -13.34 5.53
C LEU A 49 0.30 -12.94 4.37
N LEU A 50 0.83 -12.15 3.43
CA LEU A 50 0.08 -11.68 2.27
C LEU A 50 -0.37 -12.85 1.36
N ASP A 51 0.50 -13.83 1.13
CA ASP A 51 0.18 -15.00 0.32
C ASP A 51 -0.90 -15.88 0.96
N ASP A 52 -0.82 -16.11 2.26
CA ASP A 52 -1.78 -16.93 2.99
C ASP A 52 -3.17 -16.27 3.00
N SER A 53 -3.22 -14.96 3.30
CA SER A 53 -4.45 -14.18 3.23
C SER A 53 -5.02 -14.15 1.81
N GLY A 54 -4.19 -13.89 0.81
CA GLY A 54 -4.61 -13.84 -0.60
C GLY A 54 -5.16 -15.17 -1.10
N ARG A 55 -4.61 -16.31 -0.66
CA ARG A 55 -5.16 -17.65 -1.00
C ARG A 55 -6.55 -17.84 -0.42
N SER A 56 -6.72 -17.49 0.85
CA SER A 56 -8.03 -17.61 1.52
C SER A 56 -9.06 -16.70 0.86
N PHE A 57 -8.72 -15.45 0.57
CA PHE A 57 -9.60 -14.52 -0.13
C PHE A 57 -10.02 -15.04 -1.51
N ARG A 58 -9.06 -15.57 -2.29
CA ARG A 58 -9.35 -16.15 -3.60
C ARG A 58 -10.31 -17.34 -3.51
N ALA A 59 -10.08 -18.25 -2.55
CA ALA A 59 -10.97 -19.37 -2.31
C ALA A 59 -12.39 -18.91 -1.94
N GLY A 60 -12.50 -17.83 -1.16
CA GLY A 60 -13.77 -17.17 -0.86
C GLY A 60 -14.47 -16.63 -2.11
N LEU A 61 -13.74 -15.97 -3.00
CA LEU A 61 -14.29 -15.49 -4.28
C LEU A 61 -14.79 -16.62 -5.17
N GLU A 62 -14.09 -17.74 -5.21
CA GLU A 62 -14.51 -18.92 -5.99
C GLU A 62 -15.80 -19.52 -5.41
N ALA A 63 -15.88 -19.68 -4.07
CA ALA A 63 -17.09 -20.14 -3.39
C ALA A 63 -18.25 -19.15 -3.60
N PHE A 64 -17.99 -17.86 -3.51
CA PHE A 64 -18.98 -16.81 -3.74
C PHE A 64 -19.57 -16.88 -5.16
N LYS A 65 -18.73 -17.03 -6.18
CA LYS A 65 -19.14 -17.22 -7.58
C LYS A 65 -19.95 -18.50 -7.79
N ALA A 66 -19.62 -19.54 -7.04
CA ALA A 66 -20.36 -20.79 -7.03
C ALA A 66 -21.68 -20.73 -6.23
N ASN A 67 -22.07 -19.55 -5.74
CA ASN A 67 -23.23 -19.30 -4.90
C ASN A 67 -23.23 -20.04 -3.54
N LYS A 68 -22.03 -20.44 -3.09
CA LYS A 68 -21.81 -21.08 -1.78
C LYS A 68 -21.49 -20.02 -0.73
N ARG A 69 -22.52 -19.29 -0.28
CA ARG A 69 -22.36 -18.10 0.57
C ARG A 69 -21.67 -18.40 1.90
N SER A 70 -22.06 -19.49 2.58
CA SER A 70 -21.47 -19.90 3.85
C SER A 70 -19.98 -20.22 3.71
N ASP A 71 -19.63 -21.02 2.69
CA ASP A 71 -18.23 -21.37 2.42
C ASP A 71 -17.41 -20.12 2.06
N ALA A 72 -18.00 -19.18 1.32
CA ALA A 72 -17.35 -17.93 0.97
C ALA A 72 -17.05 -17.10 2.21
N GLY A 73 -18.00 -16.92 3.11
CA GLY A 73 -17.83 -16.20 4.37
C GLY A 73 -16.69 -16.80 5.20
N GLU A 74 -16.70 -18.13 5.42
CA GLU A 74 -15.61 -18.81 6.15
C GLU A 74 -14.23 -18.51 5.55
N LYS A 75 -14.11 -18.48 4.23
CA LYS A 75 -12.82 -18.21 3.57
C LYS A 75 -12.45 -16.73 3.63
N PHE A 76 -13.42 -15.82 3.57
CA PHE A 76 -13.19 -14.40 3.78
C PHE A 76 -12.75 -14.10 5.20
N ASP A 77 -13.42 -14.66 6.20
CA ASP A 77 -13.05 -14.55 7.60
C ASP A 77 -11.61 -15.02 7.81
N LYS A 78 -11.27 -16.20 7.29
CA LYS A 78 -9.91 -16.73 7.37
C LYS A 78 -8.88 -15.80 6.74
N SER A 79 -9.23 -15.12 5.66
CA SER A 79 -8.33 -14.14 5.02
C SER A 79 -8.04 -12.96 5.96
N VAL A 80 -9.07 -12.43 6.63
CA VAL A 80 -8.95 -11.33 7.59
C VAL A 80 -8.21 -11.78 8.86
N GLU A 81 -8.56 -12.94 9.41
CA GLU A 81 -7.93 -13.53 10.59
C GLU A 81 -6.42 -13.72 10.43
N THR A 82 -5.96 -14.02 9.21
CA THR A 82 -4.54 -14.15 8.90
C THR A 82 -3.76 -12.89 9.27
N PHE A 83 -4.35 -11.70 9.10
CA PHE A 83 -3.76 -10.45 9.55
C PHE A 83 -3.87 -10.26 11.07
N LEU A 84 -5.07 -10.53 11.64
CA LEU A 84 -5.34 -10.31 13.05
C LEU A 84 -4.46 -11.15 13.97
N TYR A 85 -4.20 -12.40 13.59
CA TYR A 85 -3.38 -13.34 14.37
C TYR A 85 -1.90 -13.35 13.95
N SER A 86 -1.50 -12.44 13.06
CA SER A 86 -0.09 -12.32 12.69
C SER A 86 0.75 -11.78 13.86
N ALA A 87 1.99 -12.26 13.95
CA ALA A 87 2.96 -11.70 14.91
C ALA A 87 3.46 -10.30 14.51
N ILE A 88 3.04 -9.78 13.37
CA ILE A 88 3.47 -8.49 12.83
C ILE A 88 2.51 -7.39 13.30
N ASN A 89 3.08 -6.28 13.78
CA ASN A 89 2.28 -5.09 14.04
C ASN A 89 1.94 -4.40 12.71
N ILE A 90 0.78 -4.74 12.13
CA ILE A 90 0.30 -4.22 10.85
C ILE A 90 0.13 -2.70 10.84
N GLN A 91 -0.11 -2.07 12.00
CA GLN A 91 -0.27 -0.62 12.11
C GLN A 91 1.04 0.16 11.89
N LYS A 92 2.18 -0.50 12.07
CA LYS A 92 3.51 0.10 11.83
C LYS A 92 3.97 0.03 10.37
N ASP A 93 3.27 -0.74 9.54
CA ASP A 93 3.56 -0.88 8.11
C ASP A 93 2.37 -0.36 7.30
N GLY A 94 2.51 0.82 6.70
CA GLY A 94 1.44 1.48 5.95
C GLY A 94 0.92 0.65 4.77
N LYS A 95 1.76 -0.22 4.17
CA LYS A 95 1.33 -1.13 3.09
C LYS A 95 0.45 -2.26 3.64
N LEU A 96 0.87 -2.88 4.73
CA LEU A 96 0.08 -3.93 5.38
C LEU A 96 -1.24 -3.38 5.92
N GLN A 97 -1.22 -2.21 6.55
CA GLN A 97 -2.42 -1.55 7.04
C GLN A 97 -3.38 -1.21 5.88
N GLY A 98 -2.86 -0.67 4.78
CA GLY A 98 -3.64 -0.37 3.58
C GLY A 98 -4.26 -1.63 2.98
N CYS A 99 -3.50 -2.72 2.88
CA CYS A 99 -4.00 -4.02 2.42
C CYS A 99 -5.12 -4.55 3.32
N TYR A 100 -4.90 -4.55 4.63
CA TYR A 100 -5.89 -5.01 5.61
C TYR A 100 -7.20 -4.22 5.53
N ASN A 101 -7.12 -2.89 5.50
CA ASN A 101 -8.31 -2.03 5.43
C ASN A 101 -9.09 -2.28 4.13
N GLN A 102 -8.41 -2.38 2.99
CA GLN A 102 -9.05 -2.68 1.72
C GLN A 102 -9.66 -4.09 1.68
N LEU A 103 -9.00 -5.06 2.32
CA LEU A 103 -9.53 -6.42 2.42
C LEU A 103 -10.86 -6.43 3.18
N ILE A 104 -10.90 -5.82 4.38
CA ILE A 104 -12.13 -5.72 5.18
C ILE A 104 -13.24 -5.03 4.40
N GLU A 105 -12.95 -3.88 3.78
CA GLU A 105 -13.94 -3.16 2.99
C GLU A 105 -14.47 -3.99 1.82
N THR A 106 -13.57 -4.73 1.14
CA THR A 106 -13.95 -5.59 0.02
C THR A 106 -14.85 -6.74 0.46
N VAL A 107 -14.48 -7.42 1.55
CA VAL A 107 -15.29 -8.51 2.12
C VAL A 107 -16.64 -7.99 2.55
N TYR A 108 -16.69 -6.89 3.28
CA TYR A 108 -17.95 -6.27 3.72
C TYR A 108 -18.87 -5.97 2.54
N ARG A 109 -18.36 -5.39 1.46
CA ARG A 109 -19.16 -5.07 0.27
C ARG A 109 -19.63 -6.30 -0.52
N LEU A 110 -18.86 -7.40 -0.45
CA LEU A 110 -19.27 -8.67 -1.06
C LEU A 110 -20.39 -9.35 -0.26
N GLU A 111 -20.33 -9.29 1.06
CA GLU A 111 -21.32 -9.91 1.94
C GLU A 111 -22.58 -9.07 2.09
N PHE A 112 -22.44 -7.74 2.10
CA PHE A 112 -23.53 -6.78 2.29
C PHE A 112 -23.65 -5.82 1.09
N PRO A 113 -24.13 -6.29 -0.07
CA PRO A 113 -24.12 -5.50 -1.30
C PRO A 113 -25.13 -4.35 -1.33
N ALA A 114 -25.92 -4.14 -0.28
CA ALA A 114 -26.97 -3.13 -0.25
C ALA A 114 -26.42 -1.71 -0.46
N GLY A 115 -26.61 -1.17 -1.66
CA GLY A 115 -26.31 0.22 -2.02
C GLY A 115 -24.87 0.54 -2.38
N SER A 116 -23.97 -0.43 -2.40
CA SER A 116 -22.57 -0.21 -2.76
C SER A 116 -22.25 -0.68 -4.17
N GLN A 117 -21.38 0.06 -4.87
CA GLN A 117 -20.80 -0.44 -6.10
C GLN A 117 -19.99 -1.72 -5.81
N ALA A 118 -20.01 -2.68 -6.73
CA ALA A 118 -19.19 -3.89 -6.60
C ALA A 118 -17.72 -3.50 -6.31
N PRO A 119 -17.07 -4.16 -5.33
CA PRO A 119 -15.70 -3.81 -4.95
C PRO A 119 -14.74 -4.07 -6.13
N ARG A 120 -13.76 -3.16 -6.27
CA ARG A 120 -12.73 -3.31 -7.30
C ARG A 120 -11.63 -4.22 -6.81
N ILE A 121 -11.76 -5.52 -7.05
CA ILE A 121 -10.75 -6.53 -6.69
C ILE A 121 -9.36 -6.19 -7.25
N ARG A 122 -9.29 -5.47 -8.38
CA ARG A 122 -8.03 -4.98 -8.94
C ARG A 122 -7.27 -4.05 -7.98
N GLU A 123 -7.96 -3.18 -7.27
CA GLU A 123 -7.34 -2.27 -6.29
C GLU A 123 -6.77 -3.05 -5.12
N LEU A 124 -7.50 -4.04 -4.61
CA LEU A 124 -7.02 -4.93 -3.57
C LEU A 124 -5.75 -5.67 -4.00
N SER A 125 -5.74 -6.25 -5.21
CA SER A 125 -4.56 -6.92 -5.76
C SER A 125 -3.36 -6.00 -5.83
N ALA A 126 -3.55 -4.74 -6.26
CA ALA A 126 -2.47 -3.76 -6.36
C ALA A 126 -1.92 -3.37 -4.98
N THR A 127 -2.79 -3.14 -3.99
CA THR A 127 -2.38 -2.73 -2.64
C THR A 127 -1.72 -3.85 -1.87
N CYS A 128 -2.31 -5.05 -1.91
CA CYS A 128 -1.76 -6.21 -1.21
C CYS A 128 -0.55 -6.82 -1.93
N GLY A 129 -0.29 -6.46 -3.17
CA GLY A 129 0.75 -7.06 -4.00
C GLY A 129 0.43 -8.50 -4.40
N TRP A 130 -0.84 -8.90 -4.35
CA TRP A 130 -1.27 -10.23 -4.74
C TRP A 130 -1.15 -10.43 -6.24
N ASN A 131 -0.52 -11.53 -6.63
CA ASN A 131 -0.38 -11.87 -8.03
C ASN A 131 -1.57 -12.71 -8.51
N TRP A 132 -2.53 -12.07 -9.19
CA TRP A 132 -3.68 -12.72 -9.81
C TRP A 132 -3.36 -13.33 -11.20
N ASN A 133 -2.08 -13.40 -11.60
CA ASN A 133 -1.67 -13.81 -12.95
C ASN A 133 -2.08 -15.25 -13.34
N GLY A 134 -2.60 -16.06 -12.40
CA GLY A 134 -3.24 -17.35 -12.70
C GLY A 134 -4.64 -17.24 -13.31
N ASP A 135 -5.26 -16.07 -13.25
CA ASP A 135 -6.70 -15.91 -13.54
C ASP A 135 -6.97 -15.25 -14.90
N ARG A 136 -6.31 -15.74 -15.96
CA ARG A 136 -6.70 -15.37 -17.34
C ARG A 136 -8.16 -15.71 -17.65
N ARG A 137 -8.76 -16.64 -16.90
CA ARG A 137 -10.17 -17.06 -17.10
C ARG A 137 -11.16 -16.02 -16.64
N LEU A 138 -10.82 -15.15 -15.67
CA LEU A 138 -11.73 -14.11 -15.19
C LEU A 138 -11.89 -12.94 -16.16
N ARG A 139 -10.93 -12.73 -17.07
CA ARG A 139 -11.01 -11.65 -18.08
C ARG A 139 -11.92 -11.98 -19.26
N GLN A 140 -12.25 -13.23 -19.49
CA GLN A 140 -13.08 -13.64 -20.65
C GLN A 140 -14.57 -13.53 -20.39
N ASN A 141 -15.02 -13.51 -19.14
CA ASN A 141 -16.45 -13.43 -18.79
C ASN A 141 -16.96 -12.00 -18.51
N GLN A 142 -16.17 -10.97 -18.78
CA GLN A 142 -16.57 -9.56 -18.63
C GLN A 142 -16.71 -8.81 -19.98
N ARG A 143 -16.85 -9.55 -21.07
CA ARG A 143 -17.21 -8.97 -22.38
C ARG A 143 -18.62 -9.34 -22.77
#